data_e8d239b69cd3267f8f5680de50f6f8e8
#
_entry.id   e8d239b69cd3267f8f5680de50f6f8e8
#
_cell.length_a   1.000
_cell.length_b   1.000
_cell.length_c   1.000
_cell.angle_alpha   90.00
_cell.angle_beta   90.00
_cell.angle_gamma   90.00
#
_symmetry.space_group_name_H-M   'P 1'
#
loop_
_entity.id
_entity.type
_entity.pdbx_description
1 polymer ?
#
loop_
_entity_poly.entity_id
_entity_poly.type
_entity_poly.pdbx_seq_one_letter_code
_entity_poly.pdbx_strand_id
1 'polypeptide(L)'
;MRRYYVGHKGKFGHEFLEFELRPDGKLRYANNSNYKHDTLIKKEVFVSRAVVEEAKRIVLASEIHKESDARWPKGCDSDGSQELELVLGEEHISLATAKIGSLLDVQSSKDPEGLRVFYYVVQDLKALVFSLINLHVKLRPIG
;
A
#
# COMPACT_ATOMS: atom_id res chain seq x y z
N MET A 1 3.12 8.10 6.63
CA MET A 1 2.98 7.32 5.38
C MET A 1 2.49 8.23 4.28
N ARG A 2 2.88 7.99 3.07
CA ARG A 2 2.39 8.81 1.98
C ARG A 2 1.56 8.02 0.97
N ARG A 3 2.12 6.98 0.38
CA ARG A 3 1.44 6.28 -0.72
C ARG A 3 1.86 4.82 -0.80
N TYR A 4 0.91 3.96 -1.08
CA TYR A 4 1.18 2.58 -1.45
C TYR A 4 0.45 2.25 -2.76
N TYR A 5 1.13 1.53 -3.62
CA TYR A 5 0.61 1.05 -4.89
C TYR A 5 0.98 -0.41 -5.08
N VAL A 6 0.04 -1.19 -5.56
CA VAL A 6 0.30 -2.54 -6.08
C VAL A 6 -0.56 -2.74 -7.32
N GLY A 7 0.05 -3.28 -8.36
CA GLY A 7 -0.72 -3.49 -9.59
C GLY A 7 0.09 -4.16 -10.67
N HIS A 8 -0.61 -4.47 -11.75
CA HIS A 8 0.01 -5.00 -12.97
C HIS A 8 -0.70 -4.44 -14.20
N LYS A 9 0.07 -4.26 -15.26
CA LYS A 9 -0.42 -3.86 -16.57
C LYS A 9 -0.15 -4.99 -17.53
N GLY A 10 -1.18 -5.41 -18.26
CA GLY A 10 -1.03 -6.51 -19.18
C GLY A 10 -1.97 -6.38 -20.35
N LYS A 11 -2.09 -7.48 -21.08
CA LYS A 11 -2.93 -7.59 -22.29
C LYS A 11 -4.38 -7.20 -22.03
N PHE A 12 -4.87 -7.39 -20.82
CA PHE A 12 -6.27 -7.14 -20.45
C PHE A 12 -6.47 -5.85 -19.68
N GLY A 13 -5.46 -5.01 -19.59
CA GLY A 13 -5.55 -3.70 -18.98
C GLY A 13 -4.71 -3.54 -17.74
N HIS A 14 -5.05 -2.53 -16.95
CA HIS A 14 -4.32 -2.16 -15.73
C HIS A 14 -5.18 -2.44 -14.51
N GLU A 15 -4.78 -3.42 -13.72
CA GLU A 15 -5.38 -3.70 -12.42
C GLU A 15 -4.46 -3.15 -11.33
N PHE A 16 -5.02 -2.39 -10.40
CA PHE A 16 -4.21 -1.83 -9.33
C PHE A 16 -5.03 -1.50 -8.09
N LEU A 17 -4.33 -1.44 -6.98
CA LEU A 17 -4.80 -0.89 -5.72
C LEU A 17 -3.81 0.19 -5.30
N GLU A 18 -4.31 1.36 -4.96
CA GLU A 18 -3.48 2.46 -4.52
C GLU A 18 -4.17 3.22 -3.39
N PHE A 19 -3.42 3.63 -2.39
CA PHE A 19 -3.93 4.56 -1.39
C PHE A 19 -2.85 5.55 -0.97
N GLU A 20 -3.30 6.73 -0.60
CA GLU A 20 -2.45 7.83 -0.14
C GLU A 20 -3.04 8.39 1.13
N LEU A 21 -2.23 8.54 2.17
CA LEU A 21 -2.63 9.18 3.41
C LEU A 21 -1.75 10.40 3.63
N ARG A 22 -2.37 11.57 3.65
CA ARG A 22 -1.69 12.84 3.81
C ARG A 22 -1.65 13.27 5.28
N PRO A 23 -0.68 14.08 5.67
CA PRO A 23 -0.58 14.57 7.05
C PRO A 23 -1.80 15.35 7.52
N ASP A 24 -2.54 15.98 6.59
CA ASP A 24 -3.75 16.73 6.91
C ASP A 24 -4.97 15.83 7.18
N GLY A 25 -4.81 14.52 7.03
CA GLY A 25 -5.87 13.55 7.26
C GLY A 25 -6.60 13.09 6.01
N LYS A 26 -6.25 13.62 4.85
CA LYS A 26 -6.89 13.22 3.61
C LYS A 26 -6.42 11.83 3.19
N LEU A 27 -7.36 10.90 3.13
CA LEU A 27 -7.12 9.53 2.67
C LEU A 27 -7.76 9.36 1.30
N ARG A 28 -6.95 9.05 0.32
CA ARG A 28 -7.40 8.75 -1.05
C ARG A 28 -7.17 7.27 -1.32
N TYR A 29 -8.18 6.64 -1.88
CA TYR A 29 -8.17 5.22 -2.19
C TYR A 29 -8.64 5.03 -3.62
N ALA A 30 -7.93 4.22 -4.38
CA ALA A 30 -8.31 3.86 -5.74
C ALA A 30 -8.07 2.37 -5.95
N ASN A 31 -9.05 1.72 -6.54
CA ASN A 31 -8.98 0.31 -6.88
C ASN A 31 -9.55 0.14 -8.28
N ASN A 32 -8.75 -0.38 -9.18
CA ASN A 32 -9.18 -0.66 -10.53
C ASN A 32 -8.96 -2.15 -10.82
N SER A 33 -10.06 -2.85 -11.07
CA SER A 33 -10.02 -4.23 -11.50
C SER A 33 -10.64 -4.32 -12.88
N ASN A 34 -9.86 -4.75 -13.87
CA ASN A 34 -10.33 -4.91 -15.24
C ASN A 34 -10.96 -6.26 -15.50
N TYR A 35 -11.23 -6.99 -14.43
CA TYR A 35 -11.86 -8.28 -14.53
C TYR A 35 -13.37 -8.12 -14.70
N LYS A 36 -13.92 -8.54 -15.82
CA LYS A 36 -15.38 -8.54 -16.11
C LYS A 36 -16.04 -7.16 -16.11
N HIS A 37 -15.52 -6.21 -16.88
CA HIS A 37 -16.12 -4.89 -17.03
C HIS A 37 -16.08 -4.05 -15.77
N ASP A 38 -15.05 -4.20 -14.97
CA ASP A 38 -14.99 -3.54 -13.70
C ASP A 38 -14.78 -2.06 -13.78
N THR A 39 -15.37 -1.40 -12.82
CA THR A 39 -15.29 0.02 -12.67
C THR A 39 -14.13 0.40 -11.78
N LEU A 40 -13.54 1.55 -12.09
CA LEU A 40 -12.59 2.19 -11.21
C LEU A 40 -13.34 2.70 -9.97
N ILE A 41 -12.94 2.22 -8.81
CA ILE A 41 -13.48 2.69 -7.53
C ILE A 41 -12.51 3.72 -6.97
N LYS A 42 -13.01 4.92 -6.72
CA LYS A 42 -12.25 5.99 -6.08
C LYS A 42 -13.00 6.47 -4.86
N LYS A 43 -12.29 6.57 -3.74
CA LYS A 43 -12.83 7.10 -2.49
C LYS A 43 -11.87 8.13 -1.93
N GLU A 44 -12.44 9.18 -1.34
CA GLU A 44 -11.66 10.20 -0.68
C GLU A 44 -12.39 10.56 0.61
N VAL A 45 -11.70 10.43 1.72
CA VAL A 45 -12.27 10.71 3.04
C VAL A 45 -11.26 11.46 3.87
N PHE A 46 -11.72 12.16 4.89
CA PHE A 46 -10.86 12.75 5.89
C PHE A 46 -10.90 11.90 7.15
N VAL A 47 -9.72 11.57 7.66
CA VAL A 47 -9.59 10.79 8.89
C VAL A 47 -9.05 11.68 10.00
N SER A 48 -9.24 11.25 11.23
CA SER A 48 -8.78 12.00 12.40
C SER A 48 -7.25 12.01 12.48
N ARG A 49 -6.74 12.96 13.25
CA ARG A 49 -5.31 13.02 13.55
C ARG A 49 -4.82 11.74 14.22
N ALA A 50 -5.66 11.12 15.05
CA ALA A 50 -5.33 9.85 15.70
C ALA A 50 -5.06 8.75 14.68
N VAL A 51 -5.81 8.70 13.59
CA VAL A 51 -5.59 7.73 12.51
C VAL A 51 -4.27 7.99 11.79
N VAL A 52 -3.97 9.25 11.49
CA VAL A 52 -2.69 9.62 10.86
C VAL A 52 -1.53 9.20 11.76
N GLU A 53 -1.63 9.45 13.05
CA GLU A 53 -0.60 9.06 14.01
C GLU A 53 -0.47 7.54 14.12
N GLU A 54 -1.58 6.81 14.04
CA GLU A 54 -1.53 5.33 14.05
C GLU A 54 -0.82 4.78 12.82
N ALA A 55 -1.08 5.31 11.64
CA ALA A 55 -0.36 4.91 10.43
C ALA A 55 1.14 5.16 10.57
N LYS A 56 1.50 6.32 11.11
CA LYS A 56 2.89 6.67 11.38
C LYS A 56 3.52 5.71 12.39
N ARG A 57 2.79 5.36 13.44
CA ARG A 57 3.25 4.40 14.45
C ARG A 57 3.54 3.03 13.83
N ILE A 58 2.65 2.55 12.96
CA ILE A 58 2.83 1.27 12.26
C ILE A 58 4.14 1.29 11.46
N VAL A 59 4.36 2.36 10.70
CA VAL A 59 5.57 2.49 9.88
C VAL A 59 6.83 2.54 10.74
N LEU A 60 6.83 3.38 11.78
CA LEU A 60 8.00 3.53 12.65
C LEU A 60 8.30 2.26 13.44
N ALA A 61 7.26 1.56 13.94
CA ALA A 61 7.43 0.33 14.69
C ALA A 61 8.01 -0.79 13.83
N SER A 62 7.68 -0.82 12.54
CA SER A 62 8.20 -1.82 11.62
C SER A 62 9.67 -1.59 11.27
N GLU A 63 10.15 -0.37 11.41
CA GLU A 63 11.49 0.06 10.99
C GLU A 63 11.72 -0.11 9.47
N ILE A 64 10.64 -0.14 8.67
CA ILE A 64 10.75 -0.26 7.20
C ILE A 64 11.57 0.88 6.59
N HIS A 65 11.55 2.04 7.23
CA HIS A 65 12.30 3.22 6.76
C HIS A 65 13.81 3.02 6.83
N LYS A 66 14.29 1.99 7.53
CA LYS A 66 15.70 1.64 7.61
C LYS A 66 16.12 0.58 6.60
N GLU A 67 15.16 0.03 5.84
CA GLU A 67 15.42 -1.00 4.86
C GLU A 67 15.80 -0.43 3.50
N SER A 68 16.46 -1.26 2.69
CA SER A 68 16.82 -0.95 1.31
C SER A 68 16.21 -2.01 0.38
N ASP A 69 15.71 -1.59 -0.77
CA ASP A 69 15.14 -2.49 -1.76
C ASP A 69 16.14 -2.99 -2.81
N ALA A 70 17.42 -2.69 -2.63
CA ALA A 70 18.44 -3.01 -3.62
C ALA A 70 18.54 -4.51 -3.96
N ARG A 71 18.21 -5.37 -2.99
CA ARG A 71 18.29 -6.83 -3.13
C ARG A 71 16.92 -7.49 -3.25
N TRP A 72 15.87 -6.70 -3.37
CA TRP A 72 14.52 -7.23 -3.49
C TRP A 72 14.21 -7.58 -4.96
N PRO A 73 13.29 -8.54 -5.20
CA PRO A 73 12.91 -8.87 -6.56
C PRO A 73 12.32 -7.65 -7.25
N LYS A 74 12.73 -7.42 -8.51
CA LYS A 74 12.19 -6.29 -9.27
C LYS A 74 10.91 -6.71 -9.96
N GLY A 75 9.87 -5.88 -9.82
CA GLY A 75 8.61 -6.08 -10.50
C GLY A 75 8.68 -5.63 -11.95
N CYS A 76 7.78 -6.16 -12.74
CA CYS A 76 7.55 -5.70 -14.09
C CYS A 76 6.05 -5.46 -14.29
N ASP A 77 5.69 -4.76 -15.36
CA ASP A 77 4.29 -4.39 -15.58
C ASP A 77 3.38 -5.61 -15.72
N SER A 78 3.83 -6.66 -16.42
CA SER A 78 2.99 -7.83 -16.69
C SER A 78 2.81 -8.74 -15.47
N ASP A 79 3.85 -8.91 -14.66
CA ASP A 79 3.81 -9.81 -13.50
C ASP A 79 3.36 -9.10 -12.23
N GLY A 80 3.44 -7.79 -12.24
CA GLY A 80 3.05 -6.98 -11.11
C GLY A 80 4.20 -6.42 -10.30
N SER A 81 3.95 -5.26 -9.74
CA SER A 81 4.91 -4.56 -8.90
C SER A 81 4.18 -3.83 -7.78
N GLN A 82 4.93 -3.48 -6.76
CA GLN A 82 4.39 -2.67 -5.66
C GLN A 82 5.41 -1.63 -5.23
N GLU A 83 4.91 -0.51 -4.76
CA GLU A 83 5.71 0.62 -4.33
C GLU A 83 5.16 1.19 -3.04
N LEU A 84 6.06 1.51 -2.13
CA LEU A 84 5.72 2.19 -0.88
C LEU A 84 6.53 3.46 -0.79
N GLU A 85 5.85 4.60 -0.73
CA GLU A 85 6.48 5.90 -0.52
C GLU A 85 6.16 6.40 0.88
N LEU A 86 7.19 6.82 1.59
CA LEU A 86 7.10 7.34 2.94
C LEU A 86 7.72 8.73 3.00
N VAL A 87 7.10 9.59 3.80
CA VAL A 87 7.67 10.87 4.15
C VAL A 87 7.72 10.94 5.67
N LEU A 88 8.93 11.00 6.20
CA LEU A 88 9.19 11.08 7.65
C LEU A 88 10.02 12.32 7.90
N GLY A 89 9.37 13.40 8.37
CA GLY A 89 10.03 14.70 8.46
C GLY A 89 10.44 15.18 7.08
N GLU A 90 11.73 15.39 6.88
CA GLU A 90 12.27 15.83 5.60
C GLU A 90 12.75 14.65 4.73
N GLU A 91 12.71 13.44 5.26
CA GLU A 91 13.16 12.27 4.53
C GLU A 91 12.07 11.72 3.63
N HIS A 92 12.42 11.48 2.37
CA HIS A 92 11.59 10.78 1.41
C HIS A 92 12.20 9.40 1.15
N ILE A 93 11.39 8.37 1.38
CA ILE A 93 11.81 6.98 1.22
C ILE A 93 10.89 6.33 0.22
N SER A 94 11.48 5.70 -0.79
CA SER A 94 10.73 5.00 -1.81
C SER A 94 11.26 3.56 -1.90
N LEU A 95 10.37 2.59 -1.74
CA LEU A 95 10.70 1.17 -1.80
C LEU A 95 9.82 0.51 -2.84
N ALA A 96 10.43 -0.28 -3.70
CA ALA A 96 9.73 -0.96 -4.78
C ALA A 96 10.17 -2.42 -4.87
N THR A 97 9.24 -3.30 -5.17
CA THR A 97 9.52 -4.72 -5.36
C THR A 97 8.47 -5.35 -6.25
N ALA A 98 8.72 -6.60 -6.63
CA ALA A 98 7.74 -7.40 -7.34
C ALA A 98 6.53 -7.68 -6.44
N LYS A 99 5.41 -8.00 -7.06
CA LYS A 99 4.22 -8.47 -6.34
C LYS A 99 4.55 -9.76 -5.61
N ILE A 100 4.25 -9.81 -4.31
CA ILE A 100 4.55 -10.96 -3.47
C ILE A 100 3.27 -11.72 -3.19
N GLY A 101 3.25 -13.00 -3.56
CA GLY A 101 2.07 -13.85 -3.37
C GLY A 101 2.00 -14.53 -2.02
N SER A 102 3.14 -14.77 -1.37
CA SER A 102 3.17 -15.52 -0.12
C SER A 102 4.44 -15.29 0.67
N LEU A 103 4.44 -15.70 1.93
CA LEU A 103 5.65 -15.70 2.76
C LEU A 103 6.74 -16.62 2.23
N LEU A 104 6.36 -17.64 1.48
CA LEU A 104 7.34 -18.53 0.85
C LEU A 104 8.20 -17.76 -0.15
N ASP A 105 7.58 -16.87 -0.94
CA ASP A 105 8.30 -16.01 -1.86
C ASP A 105 9.27 -15.09 -1.13
N VAL A 106 8.86 -14.60 0.02
CA VAL A 106 9.72 -13.76 0.88
C VAL A 106 10.94 -14.55 1.35
N GLN A 107 10.73 -15.77 1.82
CA GLN A 107 11.82 -16.61 2.36
C GLN A 107 12.83 -17.02 1.31
N SER A 108 12.41 -17.15 0.07
CA SER A 108 13.29 -17.54 -1.04
C SER A 108 14.02 -16.36 -1.69
N SER A 109 13.77 -15.14 -1.22
CA SER A 109 14.43 -13.94 -1.76
C SER A 109 15.85 -13.80 -1.26
N LYS A 110 16.60 -12.85 -1.85
CA LYS A 110 17.98 -12.55 -1.46
C LYS A 110 18.06 -11.78 -0.13
N ASP A 111 16.98 -11.15 0.29
CA ASP A 111 16.89 -10.40 1.56
C ASP A 111 15.58 -10.75 2.25
N PRO A 112 15.46 -11.95 2.80
CA PRO A 112 14.20 -12.38 3.40
C PRO A 112 13.80 -11.57 4.63
N GLU A 113 14.74 -11.07 5.41
CA GLU A 113 14.41 -10.28 6.59
C GLU A 113 13.80 -8.92 6.23
N GLY A 114 14.45 -8.18 5.34
CA GLY A 114 13.96 -6.88 4.91
C GLY A 114 12.64 -6.98 4.15
N LEU A 115 12.54 -7.97 3.27
CA LEU A 115 11.32 -8.18 2.50
C LEU A 115 10.16 -8.61 3.40
N ARG A 116 10.43 -9.34 4.48
CA ARG A 116 9.42 -9.70 5.49
C ARG A 116 8.88 -8.46 6.19
N VAL A 117 9.76 -7.53 6.56
CA VAL A 117 9.34 -6.26 7.16
C VAL A 117 8.40 -5.51 6.23
N PHE A 118 8.78 -5.42 4.96
CA PHE A 118 7.94 -4.80 3.93
C PHE A 118 6.57 -5.50 3.81
N TYR A 119 6.58 -6.82 3.72
CA TYR A 119 5.36 -7.61 3.59
C TYR A 119 4.37 -7.35 4.73
N TYR A 120 4.84 -7.36 5.97
CA TYR A 120 3.97 -7.17 7.12
C TYR A 120 3.50 -5.72 7.29
N VAL A 121 4.37 -4.74 7.07
CA VAL A 121 3.96 -3.34 7.19
C VAL A 121 2.91 -2.99 6.14
N VAL A 122 3.06 -3.51 4.93
CA VAL A 122 2.06 -3.31 3.87
C VAL A 122 0.73 -3.96 4.26
N GLN A 123 0.74 -5.16 4.82
CA GLN A 123 -0.49 -5.80 5.29
C GLN A 123 -1.17 -4.99 6.40
N ASP A 124 -0.40 -4.48 7.34
CA ASP A 124 -0.94 -3.67 8.43
C ASP A 124 -1.55 -2.37 7.92
N LEU A 125 -0.88 -1.71 6.98
CA LEU A 125 -1.40 -0.48 6.38
C LEU A 125 -2.65 -0.76 5.54
N LYS A 126 -2.68 -1.84 4.79
CA LYS A 126 -3.87 -2.24 4.03
C LYS A 126 -5.05 -2.50 4.97
N ALA A 127 -4.82 -3.21 6.07
CA ALA A 127 -5.87 -3.51 7.04
C ALA A 127 -6.45 -2.23 7.63
N LEU A 128 -5.60 -1.28 7.98
CA LEU A 128 -6.03 0.02 8.49
C LEU A 128 -6.88 0.76 7.46
N VAL A 129 -6.39 0.87 6.22
CA VAL A 129 -7.08 1.60 5.16
C VAL A 129 -8.42 0.95 4.82
N PHE A 130 -8.45 -0.37 4.66
CA PHE A 130 -9.69 -1.07 4.33
C PHE A 130 -10.72 -0.94 5.45
N SER A 131 -10.30 -0.98 6.71
CA SER A 131 -11.19 -0.77 7.84
C SER A 131 -11.81 0.64 7.81
N LEU A 132 -11.01 1.65 7.50
CA LEU A 132 -11.47 3.04 7.42
C LEU A 132 -12.44 3.23 6.26
N ILE A 133 -12.15 2.69 5.10
CA ILE A 133 -13.02 2.81 3.93
C ILE A 133 -14.36 2.08 4.19
N ASN A 134 -14.31 0.88 4.76
CA ASN A 134 -15.52 0.13 5.08
C ASN A 134 -16.37 0.83 6.14
N LEU A 135 -15.74 1.37 7.16
CA LEU A 135 -16.44 2.10 8.20
C LEU A 135 -17.13 3.34 7.63
N HIS A 136 -16.44 4.08 6.78
CA HIS A 136 -17.00 5.26 6.14
C HIS A 136 -18.23 4.92 5.29
N VAL A 137 -18.17 3.85 4.52
CA VAL A 137 -19.29 3.39 3.69
C VAL A 137 -20.47 2.98 4.56
N LYS A 138 -20.23 2.30 5.69
CA LYS A 138 -21.30 1.87 6.61
C LYS A 138 -21.96 3.03 7.33
N LEU A 139 -21.22 4.08 7.65
CA LEU A 139 -21.74 5.24 8.37
C LEU A 139 -22.42 6.24 7.46
N ARG A 140 -22.25 6.13 6.16
CA ARG A 140 -22.87 7.01 5.20
C ARG A 140 -24.34 6.63 5.03
N PRO A 141 -25.27 7.56 5.24
CA PRO A 141 -26.68 7.27 4.96
C PRO A 141 -26.85 6.92 3.49
N ILE A 142 -27.63 5.89 3.23
CA ILE A 142 -27.99 5.52 1.88
C ILE A 142 -29.02 6.54 1.40
N GLY A 143 -28.58 7.37 0.48
CA GLY A 143 -29.51 8.37 0.00
C GLY A 143 -28.85 9.39 -0.85
#